data_ec53751a526b5c81b8a8516229c48a9a
#
_entry.id   ec53751a526b5c81b8a8516229c48a9a
#
_cell.length_a   1.000
_cell.length_b   1.000
_cell.length_c   1.000
_cell.angle_alpha   90.00
_cell.angle_beta   90.00
_cell.angle_gamma   90.00
#
_symmetry.space_group_name_H-M   'P 1'
#
loop_
_entity.id
_entity.type
_entity.pdbx_description
1 polymer ?
#
loop_
_entity_poly.entity_id
_entity_poly.type
_entity_poly.pdbx_seq_one_letter_code
_entity_poly.pdbx_strand_id
1 'polypeptide(L)'
;VLNEHPHDGIRPHEDSYQAFVRDLGVDTQQTGVPLFDAGDRDYMNAFMKHAHQESDSMGVAFWWLDWQQDYLYPLVRGTNMKHLPWMNHIYYNYSSGNHLRGAGFSRWAGWGDHRHPIQFSGDAVGNWDLLRFEVDLTTTSGNAGCFFWAHDLGGFYDGTDPELYTRWTQFGLLNSSLRIHSVYDEKLDRRPWLWGVEAEKAMHRIYHLRSQLMPYIYSPVRQCHTDMLPLNRGMYIEYADEE
;
A
#
# COMPACT_ATOMS: atom_id res chain seq x y z
N VAL A 1 -0.62 4.34 -9.60
CA VAL A 1 -0.04 4.28 -8.24
C VAL A 1 1.46 4.32 -8.37
N LEU A 2 2.12 5.18 -7.61
CA LEU A 2 3.58 5.22 -7.48
C LEU A 2 3.98 4.95 -6.03
N ASN A 3 5.16 4.31 -5.86
CA ASN A 3 5.75 4.05 -4.55
C ASN A 3 6.47 5.32 -4.03
N GLU A 4 6.42 5.52 -2.72
CA GLU A 4 6.98 6.68 -2.04
C GLU A 4 7.81 6.28 -0.82
N HIS A 5 9.05 6.77 -0.78
CA HIS A 5 10.00 6.68 0.34
C HIS A 5 10.49 8.11 0.68
N PRO A 6 9.69 8.93 1.36
CA PRO A 6 9.88 10.38 1.36
C PRO A 6 11.03 10.89 2.24
N HIS A 7 11.68 10.05 3.03
CA HIS A 7 12.67 10.45 4.05
C HIS A 7 13.83 11.31 3.52
N ASP A 8 14.16 11.18 2.25
CA ASP A 8 15.22 11.98 1.64
C ASP A 8 14.75 13.38 1.22
N GLY A 9 13.45 13.61 1.20
CA GLY A 9 12.89 14.86 0.67
C GLY A 9 13.18 15.03 -0.83
N ILE A 10 13.13 16.28 -1.31
CA ILE A 10 13.49 16.64 -2.69
C ILE A 10 14.97 17.02 -2.72
N ARG A 11 15.75 16.38 -3.58
CA ARG A 11 17.21 16.51 -3.64
C ARG A 11 17.68 17.52 -4.70
N PRO A 12 18.90 18.10 -4.57
CA PRO A 12 19.42 19.11 -5.48
C PRO A 12 19.52 18.72 -6.96
N HIS A 13 19.54 17.41 -7.26
CA HIS A 13 19.62 16.91 -8.63
C HIS A 13 18.24 16.75 -9.31
N GLU A 14 17.16 16.96 -8.57
CA GLU A 14 15.80 16.85 -9.08
C GLU A 14 15.34 18.17 -9.69
N ASP A 15 14.60 18.11 -10.80
CA ASP A 15 14.16 19.28 -11.55
C ASP A 15 13.28 20.23 -10.70
N SER A 16 12.48 19.67 -9.78
CA SER A 16 11.61 20.42 -8.89
C SER A 16 12.33 21.11 -7.72
N TYR A 17 13.60 20.76 -7.43
CA TYR A 17 14.32 21.22 -6.24
C TYR A 17 14.37 22.74 -6.07
N GLN A 18 14.72 23.47 -7.14
CA GLN A 18 14.86 24.93 -7.07
C GLN A 18 13.51 25.64 -6.81
N ALA A 19 12.43 25.08 -7.32
CA ALA A 19 11.09 25.59 -7.06
C ALA A 19 10.63 25.27 -5.64
N PHE A 20 10.93 24.08 -5.17
CA PHE A 20 10.65 23.64 -3.79
C PHE A 20 11.35 24.51 -2.76
N VAL A 21 12.67 24.72 -2.88
CA VAL A 21 13.45 25.54 -1.96
C VAL A 21 12.97 26.99 -1.93
N ARG A 22 12.60 27.52 -3.09
CA ARG A 22 12.04 28.87 -3.21
C ARG A 22 10.70 29.01 -2.49
N ASP A 23 9.83 28.03 -2.60
CA ASP A 23 8.53 28.02 -1.92
C ASP A 23 8.69 27.89 -0.39
N LEU A 24 9.72 27.18 0.07
CA LEU A 24 10.07 27.11 1.49
C LEU A 24 10.67 28.41 2.02
N GLY A 25 11.16 29.30 1.16
CA GLY A 25 11.83 30.53 1.56
C GLY A 25 13.17 30.33 2.28
N VAL A 26 13.84 29.19 2.04
CA VAL A 26 15.11 28.86 2.70
C VAL A 26 16.32 29.19 1.81
N ASP A 27 17.38 29.68 2.43
CA ASP A 27 18.67 29.85 1.78
C ASP A 27 19.53 28.60 2.01
N THR A 28 19.61 27.74 1.01
CA THR A 28 20.34 26.47 1.10
C THR A 28 21.86 26.63 1.23
N GLN A 29 22.40 27.80 0.94
CA GLN A 29 23.82 28.08 1.21
C GLN A 29 24.09 28.26 2.71
N GLN A 30 23.08 28.73 3.45
CA GLN A 30 23.18 28.93 4.89
C GLN A 30 22.65 27.73 5.68
N THR A 31 21.57 27.11 5.23
CA THR A 31 20.84 26.07 5.98
C THR A 31 21.13 24.64 5.51
N GLY A 32 21.76 24.47 4.33
CA GLY A 32 21.93 23.19 3.67
C GLY A 32 20.64 22.71 2.96
N VAL A 33 20.65 21.46 2.51
CA VAL A 33 19.49 20.82 1.85
C VAL A 33 18.39 20.59 2.88
N PRO A 34 17.14 21.06 2.65
CA PRO A 34 16.04 20.79 3.56
C PRO A 34 15.80 19.28 3.71
N LEU A 35 15.77 18.81 4.94
CA LEU A 35 15.47 17.41 5.25
C LEU A 35 13.96 17.22 5.39
N PHE A 36 13.49 16.01 5.11
CA PHE A 36 12.09 15.68 5.22
C PHE A 36 11.56 15.87 6.65
N ASP A 37 10.50 16.64 6.79
CA ASP A 37 9.86 16.94 8.08
C ASP A 37 8.33 16.91 7.93
N ALA A 38 7.75 15.76 8.23
CA ALA A 38 6.30 15.55 8.17
C ALA A 38 5.51 16.36 9.20
N GLY A 39 6.17 16.91 10.23
CA GLY A 39 5.57 17.76 11.25
C GLY A 39 5.60 19.26 10.91
N ASP A 40 6.26 19.63 9.83
CA ASP A 40 6.28 21.00 9.34
C ASP A 40 5.23 21.18 8.24
N ARG A 41 4.25 22.03 8.49
CA ARG A 41 3.15 22.27 7.57
C ARG A 41 3.61 22.92 6.25
N ASP A 42 4.52 23.88 6.34
CA ASP A 42 4.98 24.62 5.17
C ASP A 42 5.87 23.71 4.31
N TYR A 43 6.72 22.90 4.98
CA TYR A 43 7.48 21.85 4.31
C TYR A 43 6.55 20.88 3.55
N MET A 44 5.55 20.33 4.23
CA MET A 44 4.64 19.35 3.62
C MET A 44 3.82 19.94 2.47
N ASN A 45 3.38 21.18 2.57
CA ASN A 45 2.68 21.86 1.48
C ASN A 45 3.58 22.01 0.25
N ALA A 46 4.81 22.46 0.44
CA ALA A 46 5.78 22.59 -0.65
C ALA A 46 6.17 21.22 -1.22
N PHE A 47 6.38 20.22 -0.35
CA PHE A 47 6.69 18.84 -0.74
C PHE A 47 5.58 18.23 -1.61
N MET A 48 4.32 18.27 -1.18
CA MET A 48 3.18 17.78 -1.96
C MET A 48 3.06 18.47 -3.33
N LYS A 49 3.32 19.77 -3.37
CA LYS A 49 3.26 20.53 -4.62
C LYS A 49 4.37 20.12 -5.59
N HIS A 50 5.61 19.99 -5.11
CA HIS A 50 6.77 19.84 -5.99
C HIS A 50 7.19 18.39 -6.23
N ALA A 51 6.85 17.46 -5.34
CA ALA A 51 7.13 16.04 -5.53
C ALA A 51 5.99 15.28 -6.23
N HIS A 52 4.72 15.74 -6.11
CA HIS A 52 3.58 14.93 -6.50
C HIS A 52 2.71 15.53 -7.61
N GLN A 53 2.52 16.85 -7.64
CA GLN A 53 1.52 17.50 -8.50
C GLN A 53 1.72 17.22 -10.00
N GLU A 54 2.95 17.11 -10.46
CA GLU A 54 3.24 16.76 -11.85
C GLU A 54 2.76 15.34 -12.16
N SER A 55 3.14 14.36 -11.35
CA SER A 55 2.71 12.97 -11.52
C SER A 55 1.20 12.79 -11.42
N ASP A 56 0.55 13.54 -10.51
CA ASP A 56 -0.90 13.54 -10.40
C ASP A 56 -1.57 14.10 -11.66
N SER A 57 -0.99 15.15 -12.24
CA SER A 57 -1.49 15.72 -13.51
C SER A 57 -1.38 14.73 -14.68
N MET A 58 -0.44 13.79 -14.62
CA MET A 58 -0.27 12.69 -15.58
C MET A 58 -1.17 11.49 -15.28
N GLY A 59 -1.98 11.53 -14.20
CA GLY A 59 -3.00 10.52 -13.90
C GLY A 59 -2.66 9.56 -12.76
N VAL A 60 -1.72 9.90 -11.89
CA VAL A 60 -1.53 9.14 -10.63
C VAL A 60 -2.75 9.37 -9.74
N ALA A 61 -3.48 8.29 -9.43
CA ALA A 61 -4.71 8.37 -8.66
C ALA A 61 -4.47 8.41 -7.15
N PHE A 62 -3.44 7.71 -6.67
CA PHE A 62 -3.02 7.71 -5.26
C PHE A 62 -1.60 7.17 -5.13
N TRP A 63 -1.00 7.36 -3.95
CA TRP A 63 0.39 7.04 -3.65
C TRP A 63 0.47 5.82 -2.75
N TRP A 64 1.54 5.07 -2.91
CA TRP A 64 1.89 3.93 -2.07
C TRP A 64 2.98 4.34 -1.10
N LEU A 65 2.61 4.53 0.16
CA LEU A 65 3.53 4.83 1.25
C LEU A 65 4.16 3.54 1.76
N ASP A 66 5.46 3.45 1.60
CA ASP A 66 6.26 2.38 2.12
C ASP A 66 7.00 2.83 3.40
N TRP A 67 8.07 2.19 3.78
CA TRP A 67 8.92 2.59 4.89
C TRP A 67 9.76 3.84 4.56
N GLN A 68 10.76 4.18 5.44
CA GLN A 68 11.64 5.35 5.22
C GLN A 68 10.92 6.71 5.27
N GLN A 69 10.14 6.93 6.32
CA GLN A 69 9.44 8.20 6.54
C GLN A 69 9.91 8.91 7.82
N ASP A 70 10.83 8.32 8.56
CA ASP A 70 11.24 8.75 9.90
C ASP A 70 12.75 8.98 10.02
N TYR A 71 13.36 9.59 9.00
CA TYR A 71 14.79 9.80 8.95
C TYR A 71 15.30 10.76 10.04
N LEU A 72 14.60 11.87 10.25
CA LEU A 72 15.09 12.97 11.10
C LEU A 72 14.65 12.80 12.57
N TYR A 73 13.44 12.35 12.80
CA TYR A 73 12.84 12.25 14.13
C TYR A 73 12.16 10.89 14.35
N PRO A 74 12.24 10.31 15.57
CA PRO A 74 11.57 9.04 15.86
C PRO A 74 10.04 9.16 15.89
N LEU A 75 9.52 10.37 16.09
CA LEU A 75 8.10 10.73 16.02
C LEU A 75 7.94 11.99 15.19
N VAL A 76 6.76 12.19 14.64
CA VAL A 76 6.42 13.41 13.92
C VAL A 76 6.55 14.60 14.86
N ARG A 77 7.33 15.60 14.45
CA ARG A 77 7.64 16.79 15.25
C ARG A 77 6.35 17.47 15.74
N GLY A 78 6.31 17.77 17.01
CA GLY A 78 5.15 18.39 17.67
C GLY A 78 3.99 17.46 17.97
N THR A 79 4.16 16.14 17.79
CA THR A 79 3.16 15.11 18.07
C THR A 79 3.75 13.94 18.85
N ASN A 80 2.90 13.00 19.26
CA ASN A 80 3.28 11.69 19.79
C ASN A 80 3.02 10.56 18.78
N MET A 81 2.93 10.88 17.50
CA MET A 81 2.58 9.93 16.43
C MET A 81 3.83 9.44 15.69
N LYS A 82 3.79 8.18 15.29
CA LYS A 82 4.73 7.64 14.29
C LYS A 82 4.44 8.24 12.91
N HIS A 83 5.46 8.25 12.05
CA HIS A 83 5.36 8.88 10.73
C HIS A 83 4.34 8.19 9.82
N LEU A 84 4.33 6.87 9.74
CA LEU A 84 3.46 6.17 8.78
C LEU A 84 1.96 6.44 8.99
N PRO A 85 1.37 6.34 10.20
CA PRO A 85 -0.05 6.72 10.39
C PRO A 85 -0.31 8.20 10.15
N TRP A 86 0.65 9.08 10.41
CA TRP A 86 0.55 10.51 10.10
C TRP A 86 0.59 10.77 8.61
N MET A 87 1.52 10.16 7.90
CA MET A 87 1.64 10.26 6.44
C MET A 87 0.42 9.68 5.73
N ASN A 88 -0.11 8.55 6.18
CA ASN A 88 -1.37 7.99 5.67
C ASN A 88 -2.51 9.00 5.73
N HIS A 89 -2.61 9.74 6.84
CA HIS A 89 -3.63 10.80 6.98
C HIS A 89 -3.40 11.95 5.99
N ILE A 90 -2.17 12.41 5.83
CA ILE A 90 -1.84 13.48 4.89
C ILE A 90 -2.15 13.06 3.45
N TYR A 91 -1.66 11.89 3.02
CA TYR A 91 -1.82 11.41 1.65
C TYR A 91 -3.26 11.04 1.31
N TYR A 92 -4.01 10.52 2.26
CA TYR A 92 -5.44 10.28 2.09
C TYR A 92 -6.19 11.59 1.84
N ASN A 93 -5.93 12.63 2.65
CA ASN A 93 -6.54 13.94 2.47
C ASN A 93 -6.09 14.63 1.17
N TYR A 94 -4.81 14.52 0.83
CA TYR A 94 -4.27 15.03 -0.42
C TYR A 94 -4.98 14.40 -1.63
N SER A 95 -5.09 13.07 -1.66
CA SER A 95 -5.81 12.38 -2.75
C SER A 95 -7.30 12.72 -2.79
N SER A 96 -7.93 13.01 -1.64
CA SER A 96 -9.32 13.47 -1.57
C SER A 96 -9.55 14.83 -2.24
N GLY A 97 -8.53 15.70 -2.24
CA GLY A 97 -8.58 17.00 -2.93
C GLY A 97 -8.68 16.87 -4.44
N ASN A 98 -8.13 15.79 -5.00
CA ASN A 98 -8.09 15.53 -6.43
C ASN A 98 -9.22 14.62 -6.92
N HIS A 99 -9.92 13.91 -6.03
CA HIS A 99 -10.91 12.89 -6.33
C HIS A 99 -12.11 12.95 -5.37
N LEU A 100 -13.21 12.29 -5.74
CA LEU A 100 -14.42 12.22 -4.90
C LEU A 100 -14.21 11.55 -3.55
N ARG A 101 -13.20 10.67 -3.45
CA ARG A 101 -12.82 9.95 -2.22
C ARG A 101 -11.32 9.84 -2.14
N GLY A 102 -10.78 10.00 -0.93
CA GLY A 102 -9.39 9.70 -0.66
C GLY A 102 -9.06 8.23 -0.85
N ALA A 103 -7.82 7.98 -1.23
CA ALA A 103 -7.25 6.64 -1.27
C ALA A 103 -5.84 6.69 -0.68
N GLY A 104 -5.49 5.65 0.08
CA GLY A 104 -4.16 5.42 0.60
C GLY A 104 -3.78 3.97 0.43
N PHE A 105 -2.54 3.73 0.14
CA PHE A 105 -1.94 2.41 0.11
C PHE A 105 -0.64 2.45 0.91
N SER A 106 -0.53 1.68 1.97
CA SER A 106 0.64 1.73 2.85
C SER A 106 0.97 0.39 3.47
N ARG A 107 2.17 0.30 4.04
CA ARG A 107 2.43 -0.72 5.05
C ARG A 107 1.42 -0.62 6.17
N TRP A 108 1.19 -1.74 6.85
CA TRP A 108 0.38 -1.75 8.04
C TRP A 108 1.00 -0.85 9.13
N ALA A 109 0.24 0.18 9.53
CA ALA A 109 0.70 1.23 10.43
C ALA A 109 0.19 1.08 11.87
N GLY A 110 -0.68 0.11 12.15
CA GLY A 110 -1.25 -0.13 13.47
C GLY A 110 -2.60 0.56 13.70
N TRP A 111 -2.85 0.97 14.94
CA TRP A 111 -4.12 1.55 15.34
C TRP A 111 -4.46 2.83 14.56
N GLY A 112 -5.66 2.88 14.00
CA GLY A 112 -6.15 3.99 13.19
C GLY A 112 -5.93 3.80 11.68
N ASP A 113 -5.16 2.81 11.26
CA ASP A 113 -4.82 2.55 9.86
C ASP A 113 -6.05 2.15 9.02
N HIS A 114 -7.05 1.57 9.63
CA HIS A 114 -8.34 1.26 9.00
C HIS A 114 -9.04 2.47 8.34
N ARG A 115 -8.66 3.68 8.70
CA ARG A 115 -9.17 4.92 8.06
C ARG A 115 -8.54 5.21 6.70
N HIS A 116 -7.48 4.50 6.34
CA HIS A 116 -6.70 4.69 5.11
C HIS A 116 -6.60 3.35 4.38
N PRO A 117 -7.44 3.09 3.39
CA PRO A 117 -8.07 1.80 3.18
C PRO A 117 -7.19 0.63 2.77
N ILE A 118 -6.07 0.79 2.08
CA ILE A 118 -5.34 -0.36 1.52
C ILE A 118 -4.02 -0.56 2.25
N GLN A 119 -3.83 -1.75 2.84
CA GLN A 119 -2.59 -2.16 3.49
C GLN A 119 -1.93 -3.32 2.75
N PHE A 120 -0.63 -3.52 3.01
CA PHE A 120 0.10 -4.72 2.62
C PHE A 120 0.98 -5.23 3.76
N SER A 121 1.29 -6.52 3.73
CA SER A 121 2.00 -7.20 4.83
C SER A 121 3.50 -6.86 4.92
N GLY A 122 4.07 -6.29 3.88
CA GLY A 122 5.48 -5.91 3.84
C GLY A 122 6.38 -6.95 3.19
N ASP A 123 7.69 -6.76 3.35
CA ASP A 123 8.74 -7.54 2.70
C ASP A 123 8.94 -8.87 3.42
N ALA A 124 8.12 -9.83 3.13
CA ALA A 124 8.14 -11.13 3.79
C ALA A 124 8.75 -12.23 2.91
N VAL A 125 9.32 -13.25 3.56
CA VAL A 125 9.94 -14.39 2.88
C VAL A 125 8.85 -15.33 2.38
N GLY A 126 8.83 -15.60 1.06
CA GLY A 126 7.83 -16.45 0.41
C GLY A 126 7.97 -17.92 0.81
N ASN A 127 7.09 -18.40 1.67
CA ASN A 127 6.97 -19.79 2.08
C ASN A 127 5.53 -20.15 2.46
N TRP A 128 5.25 -21.43 2.68
CA TRP A 128 3.93 -21.93 3.01
C TRP A 128 3.40 -21.44 4.37
N ASP A 129 4.29 -21.20 5.33
CA ASP A 129 3.89 -20.70 6.65
C ASP A 129 3.46 -19.23 6.58
N LEU A 130 4.12 -18.43 5.74
CA LEU A 130 3.69 -17.06 5.49
C LEU A 130 2.33 -17.03 4.77
N LEU A 131 2.13 -17.86 3.74
CA LEU A 131 0.82 -17.95 3.08
C LEU A 131 -0.29 -18.29 4.09
N ARG A 132 -0.07 -19.26 4.96
CA ARG A 132 -1.03 -19.60 6.03
C ARG A 132 -1.30 -18.40 6.94
N PHE A 133 -0.24 -17.74 7.39
CA PHE A 133 -0.34 -16.54 8.24
C PHE A 133 -1.14 -15.42 7.56
N GLU A 134 -0.90 -15.15 6.28
CA GLU A 134 -1.61 -14.09 5.56
C GLU A 134 -3.09 -14.39 5.34
N VAL A 135 -3.47 -15.66 5.17
CA VAL A 135 -4.89 -16.06 5.14
C VAL A 135 -5.56 -15.73 6.47
N ASP A 136 -4.93 -16.11 7.58
CA ASP A 136 -5.45 -15.84 8.92
C ASP A 136 -5.45 -14.33 9.22
N LEU A 137 -4.37 -13.63 8.88
CA LEU A 137 -4.27 -12.18 9.05
C LEU A 137 -5.36 -11.43 8.28
N THR A 138 -5.58 -11.78 7.03
CA THR A 138 -6.57 -11.11 6.17
C THR A 138 -7.98 -11.22 6.73
N THR A 139 -8.32 -12.37 7.29
CA THR A 139 -9.66 -12.59 7.87
C THR A 139 -9.80 -11.97 9.25
N THR A 140 -8.79 -12.09 10.11
CA THR A 140 -8.86 -11.62 11.51
C THR A 140 -8.64 -10.11 11.66
N SER A 141 -7.86 -9.49 10.80
CA SER A 141 -7.65 -8.03 10.81
C SER A 141 -8.93 -7.24 10.51
N GLY A 142 -9.89 -7.88 9.84
CA GLY A 142 -11.22 -7.33 9.64
C GLY A 142 -11.93 -6.98 10.96
N ASN A 143 -11.66 -7.71 12.04
CA ASN A 143 -12.19 -7.41 13.38
C ASN A 143 -11.70 -6.06 13.94
N ALA A 144 -10.57 -5.56 13.42
CA ALA A 144 -10.00 -4.24 13.76
C ALA A 144 -10.31 -3.17 12.68
N GLY A 145 -11.15 -3.47 11.69
CA GLY A 145 -11.52 -2.56 10.61
C GLY A 145 -10.55 -2.53 9.42
N CYS A 146 -9.49 -3.34 9.41
CA CYS A 146 -8.55 -3.45 8.31
C CYS A 146 -9.10 -4.40 7.25
N PHE A 147 -9.88 -3.88 6.31
CA PHE A 147 -10.67 -4.67 5.37
C PHE A 147 -9.97 -4.94 4.04
N PHE A 148 -8.95 -4.16 3.69
CA PHE A 148 -8.40 -4.14 2.34
C PHE A 148 -6.90 -4.46 2.34
N TRP A 149 -6.57 -5.64 1.82
CA TRP A 149 -5.20 -6.14 1.77
C TRP A 149 -4.71 -6.31 0.33
N ALA A 150 -3.43 -5.99 0.12
CA ALA A 150 -2.69 -6.12 -1.13
C ALA A 150 -1.34 -6.81 -0.85
N HIS A 151 -1.39 -8.05 -0.39
CA HIS A 151 -0.18 -8.83 -0.08
C HIS A 151 0.72 -9.02 -1.30
N ASP A 152 2.01 -9.23 -1.08
CA ASP A 152 2.98 -9.58 -2.10
C ASP A 152 2.82 -11.06 -2.47
N LEU A 153 2.01 -11.33 -3.49
CA LEU A 153 1.68 -12.70 -3.88
C LEU A 153 2.92 -13.49 -4.29
N GLY A 154 3.17 -14.57 -3.55
CA GLY A 154 4.37 -15.39 -3.68
C GLY A 154 5.52 -15.01 -2.74
N GLY A 155 5.34 -13.95 -1.94
CA GLY A 155 6.36 -13.37 -1.06
C GLY A 155 7.23 -12.32 -1.75
N PHE A 156 7.78 -11.40 -0.94
CA PHE A 156 8.71 -10.37 -1.44
C PHE A 156 10.11 -10.92 -1.67
N TYR A 157 10.63 -11.70 -0.72
CA TYR A 157 11.89 -12.44 -0.83
C TYR A 157 11.62 -13.93 -1.05
N ASP A 158 12.50 -14.64 -1.71
CA ASP A 158 12.40 -16.07 -1.97
C ASP A 158 11.08 -16.50 -2.64
N GLY A 159 10.53 -17.68 -2.28
CA GLY A 159 9.25 -18.11 -2.85
C GLY A 159 9.36 -18.49 -4.33
N THR A 160 10.34 -19.33 -4.64
CA THR A 160 10.62 -19.83 -6.01
C THR A 160 9.82 -21.08 -6.38
N ASP A 161 8.95 -21.58 -5.47
CA ASP A 161 8.06 -22.73 -5.71
C ASP A 161 6.86 -22.31 -6.57
N PRO A 162 6.68 -22.86 -7.79
CA PRO A 162 5.55 -22.55 -8.66
C PRO A 162 4.19 -22.90 -8.07
N GLU A 163 4.11 -23.96 -7.24
CA GLU A 163 2.87 -24.31 -6.58
C GLU A 163 2.50 -23.30 -5.52
N LEU A 164 3.45 -22.91 -4.67
CA LEU A 164 3.27 -21.86 -3.67
C LEU A 164 2.74 -20.58 -4.31
N TYR A 165 3.41 -20.11 -5.36
CA TYR A 165 2.97 -18.88 -6.05
C TYR A 165 1.58 -19.01 -6.65
N THR A 166 1.27 -20.16 -7.24
CA THR A 166 -0.07 -20.45 -7.78
C THR A 166 -1.15 -20.43 -6.68
N ARG A 167 -0.90 -21.07 -5.53
CA ARG A 167 -1.84 -21.08 -4.39
C ARG A 167 -2.04 -19.71 -3.80
N TRP A 168 -0.95 -18.93 -3.71
CA TRP A 168 -1.03 -17.56 -3.23
C TRP A 168 -1.85 -16.67 -4.18
N THR A 169 -1.69 -16.87 -5.48
CA THR A 169 -2.52 -16.18 -6.48
C THR A 169 -4.00 -16.58 -6.37
N GLN A 170 -4.30 -17.85 -6.08
CA GLN A 170 -5.66 -18.30 -5.79
C GLN A 170 -6.25 -17.62 -4.54
N PHE A 171 -5.46 -17.48 -3.48
CA PHE A 171 -5.86 -16.71 -2.30
C PHE A 171 -6.11 -15.25 -2.64
N GLY A 172 -5.22 -14.61 -3.39
CA GLY A 172 -5.35 -13.22 -3.81
C GLY A 172 -6.56 -12.93 -4.71
N LEU A 173 -7.15 -13.97 -5.33
CA LEU A 173 -8.31 -13.85 -6.22
C LEU A 173 -9.47 -13.07 -5.59
N LEU A 174 -9.77 -13.32 -4.33
CA LEU A 174 -10.90 -12.73 -3.61
C LEU A 174 -10.50 -11.57 -2.68
N ASN A 175 -9.22 -11.23 -2.60
CA ASN A 175 -8.79 -10.07 -1.84
C ASN A 175 -9.20 -8.78 -2.54
N SER A 176 -9.25 -7.69 -1.80
CA SER A 176 -9.54 -6.35 -2.35
C SER A 176 -8.59 -6.00 -3.50
N SER A 177 -7.31 -6.30 -3.33
CA SER A 177 -6.26 -6.05 -4.31
C SER A 177 -5.50 -7.32 -4.62
N LEU A 178 -5.49 -7.74 -5.88
CA LEU A 178 -4.60 -8.77 -6.38
C LEU A 178 -3.32 -8.07 -6.85
N ARG A 179 -2.25 -8.18 -6.06
CA ARG A 179 -0.99 -7.46 -6.28
C ARG A 179 0.13 -8.43 -6.61
N ILE A 180 0.92 -8.10 -7.60
CA ILE A 180 2.12 -8.82 -7.97
C ILE A 180 3.31 -7.93 -7.64
N HIS A 181 4.15 -8.37 -6.72
CA HIS A 181 5.31 -7.62 -6.27
C HIS A 181 6.36 -8.54 -5.64
N SER A 182 7.63 -8.23 -5.84
CA SER A 182 8.77 -8.90 -5.24
C SER A 182 10.00 -8.00 -5.28
N VAL A 183 11.05 -8.36 -4.54
CA VAL A 183 12.37 -7.77 -4.73
C VAL A 183 12.84 -7.99 -6.17
N TYR A 184 13.69 -7.10 -6.67
CA TYR A 184 14.31 -7.27 -7.98
C TYR A 184 15.30 -8.45 -7.96
N ASP A 185 14.82 -9.61 -8.40
CA ASP A 185 15.58 -10.84 -8.61
C ASP A 185 14.98 -11.56 -9.83
N GLU A 186 15.80 -11.97 -10.77
CA GLU A 186 15.34 -12.69 -11.98
C GLU A 186 14.57 -13.98 -11.66
N LYS A 187 14.91 -14.64 -10.53
CA LYS A 187 14.21 -15.85 -10.07
C LYS A 187 12.82 -15.58 -9.52
N LEU A 188 12.56 -14.31 -9.16
CA LEU A 188 11.29 -13.85 -8.59
C LEU A 188 10.48 -13.03 -9.57
N ASP A 189 10.84 -13.06 -10.86
CA ASP A 189 10.00 -12.45 -11.88
C ASP A 189 8.62 -13.12 -11.87
N ARG A 190 7.62 -12.39 -11.40
CA ARG A 190 6.27 -12.90 -11.14
C ARG A 190 5.39 -12.98 -12.40
N ARG A 191 5.94 -12.81 -13.59
CA ARG A 191 5.20 -13.01 -14.84
C ARG A 191 4.78 -14.48 -14.96
N PRO A 192 3.47 -14.81 -15.08
CA PRO A 192 2.96 -16.19 -14.96
C PRO A 192 3.63 -17.21 -15.88
N TRP A 193 3.98 -16.81 -17.09
CA TRP A 193 4.60 -17.71 -18.10
C TRP A 193 6.04 -18.12 -17.78
N LEU A 194 6.68 -17.55 -16.78
CA LEU A 194 8.01 -17.93 -16.31
C LEU A 194 7.97 -19.05 -15.24
N TRP A 195 6.79 -19.38 -14.75
CA TRP A 195 6.60 -20.32 -13.63
C TRP A 195 6.19 -21.73 -14.06
N GLY A 196 6.26 -22.02 -15.36
CA GLY A 196 5.92 -23.31 -15.94
C GLY A 196 4.47 -23.40 -16.40
N VAL A 197 4.21 -24.33 -17.31
CA VAL A 197 2.94 -24.44 -18.06
C VAL A 197 1.72 -24.61 -17.13
N GLU A 198 1.83 -25.39 -16.07
CA GLU A 198 0.70 -25.65 -15.19
C GLU A 198 0.39 -24.43 -14.31
N ALA A 199 1.40 -23.74 -13.81
CA ALA A 199 1.24 -22.49 -13.08
C ALA A 199 0.63 -21.40 -13.98
N GLU A 200 1.16 -21.23 -15.19
CA GLU A 200 0.62 -20.29 -16.17
C GLU A 200 -0.87 -20.54 -16.49
N LYS A 201 -1.25 -21.79 -16.77
CA LYS A 201 -2.65 -22.14 -17.02
C LYS A 201 -3.54 -21.84 -15.82
N ALA A 202 -3.08 -22.16 -14.62
CA ALA A 202 -3.85 -21.92 -13.39
C ALA A 202 -4.02 -20.40 -13.17
N MET A 203 -2.95 -19.63 -13.27
CA MET A 203 -2.99 -18.18 -13.08
C MET A 203 -3.82 -17.47 -14.14
N HIS A 204 -3.74 -17.92 -15.40
CA HIS A 204 -4.61 -17.41 -16.47
C HIS A 204 -6.09 -17.55 -16.10
N ARG A 205 -6.51 -18.71 -15.59
CA ARG A 205 -7.89 -18.93 -15.12
C ARG A 205 -8.24 -18.02 -13.94
N ILE A 206 -7.31 -17.84 -13.00
CA ILE A 206 -7.50 -16.99 -11.81
C ILE A 206 -7.71 -15.52 -12.23
N TYR A 207 -6.90 -14.99 -13.11
CA TYR A 207 -7.03 -13.60 -13.56
C TYR A 207 -8.33 -13.36 -14.35
N HIS A 208 -8.71 -14.30 -15.22
CA HIS A 208 -10.00 -14.23 -15.91
C HIS A 208 -11.18 -14.28 -14.94
N LEU A 209 -11.15 -15.23 -13.99
CA LEU A 209 -12.18 -15.34 -12.97
C LEU A 209 -12.25 -14.07 -12.10
N ARG A 210 -11.09 -13.50 -11.71
CA ARG A 210 -11.01 -12.21 -10.99
C ARG A 210 -11.76 -11.13 -11.75
N SER A 211 -11.50 -11.00 -13.06
CA SER A 211 -12.15 -9.99 -13.89
C SER A 211 -13.66 -10.18 -13.95
N GLN A 212 -14.14 -11.42 -14.03
CA GLN A 212 -15.56 -11.74 -14.01
C GLN A 212 -16.21 -11.48 -12.65
N LEU A 213 -15.46 -11.66 -11.54
CA LEU A 213 -15.93 -11.44 -10.18
C LEU A 213 -15.85 -9.97 -9.72
N MET A 214 -15.34 -9.06 -10.53
CA MET A 214 -15.22 -7.64 -10.13
C MET A 214 -16.55 -7.04 -9.63
N PRO A 215 -17.71 -7.26 -10.28
CA PRO A 215 -18.99 -6.75 -9.75
C PRO A 215 -19.37 -7.38 -8.41
N TYR A 216 -19.05 -8.67 -8.22
CA TYR A 216 -19.26 -9.36 -6.94
C TYR A 216 -18.36 -8.74 -5.86
N ILE A 217 -17.06 -8.59 -6.10
CA ILE A 217 -16.11 -8.02 -5.13
C ILE A 217 -16.48 -6.57 -4.78
N TYR A 218 -16.93 -5.80 -5.76
CA TYR A 218 -17.36 -4.42 -5.55
C TYR A 218 -18.51 -4.30 -4.56
N SER A 219 -19.44 -5.25 -4.56
CA SER A 219 -20.60 -5.24 -3.65
C SER A 219 -20.21 -5.41 -2.18
N PRO A 220 -19.41 -6.44 -1.76
CA PRO A 220 -18.87 -6.50 -0.40
C PRO A 220 -17.97 -5.32 -0.02
N VAL A 221 -17.20 -4.76 -0.96
CA VAL A 221 -16.44 -3.52 -0.71
C VAL A 221 -17.39 -2.37 -0.32
N ARG A 222 -18.56 -2.29 -0.94
CA ARG A 222 -19.60 -1.33 -0.53
C ARG A 222 -20.09 -1.63 0.88
N GLN A 223 -20.31 -2.89 1.24
CA GLN A 223 -20.71 -3.30 2.60
C GLN A 223 -19.65 -2.95 3.64
N CYS A 224 -18.37 -3.06 3.31
CA CYS A 224 -17.30 -2.58 4.20
C CYS A 224 -17.51 -1.12 4.61
N HIS A 225 -17.97 -0.29 3.69
CA HIS A 225 -18.20 1.13 3.95
C HIS A 225 -19.55 1.39 4.68
N THR A 226 -20.62 0.71 4.29
CA THR A 226 -21.97 0.99 4.82
C THR A 226 -22.25 0.28 6.13
N ASP A 227 -21.75 -0.95 6.27
CA ASP A 227 -22.17 -1.88 7.33
C ASP A 227 -20.99 -2.29 8.22
N MET A 228 -19.78 -1.83 7.90
CA MET A 228 -18.52 -2.20 8.58
C MET A 228 -18.26 -3.71 8.56
N LEU A 229 -18.75 -4.42 7.53
CA LEU A 229 -18.51 -5.84 7.34
C LEU A 229 -17.22 -6.05 6.53
N PRO A 230 -16.25 -6.82 7.04
CA PRO A 230 -15.00 -7.09 6.32
C PRO A 230 -15.24 -7.78 4.98
N LEU A 231 -14.43 -7.44 3.96
CA LEU A 231 -14.49 -8.13 2.66
C LEU A 231 -14.15 -9.61 2.80
N ASN A 232 -13.01 -9.88 3.43
CA ASN A 232 -12.60 -11.24 3.82
C ASN A 232 -12.89 -11.39 5.30
N ARG A 233 -13.79 -12.29 5.67
CA ARG A 233 -14.26 -12.43 7.04
C ARG A 233 -14.35 -13.88 7.48
N GLY A 234 -14.15 -14.11 8.75
CA GLY A 234 -14.31 -15.43 9.35
C GLY A 234 -15.78 -15.86 9.37
N MET A 235 -16.01 -17.16 9.31
CA MET A 235 -17.35 -17.76 9.33
C MET A 235 -18.16 -17.33 10.55
N TYR A 236 -17.51 -17.05 11.67
CA TYR A 236 -18.15 -16.57 12.90
C TYR A 236 -18.86 -15.22 12.77
N ILE A 237 -18.57 -14.42 11.72
CA ILE A 237 -19.29 -13.16 11.45
C ILE A 237 -20.61 -13.43 10.71
N GLU A 238 -20.58 -14.36 9.75
CA GLU A 238 -21.78 -14.72 8.95
C GLU A 238 -22.69 -15.71 9.65
N TYR A 239 -22.12 -16.59 10.44
CA TYR A 239 -22.80 -17.73 11.07
C TYR A 239 -22.54 -17.74 12.58
N ALA A 240 -22.79 -16.62 13.24
CA ALA A 240 -22.48 -16.44 14.66
C ALA A 240 -23.21 -17.43 15.59
N ASP A 241 -24.34 -17.96 15.17
CA ASP A 241 -25.18 -18.88 15.95
C ASP A 241 -24.94 -20.37 15.59
N GLU A 242 -24.03 -20.65 14.67
CA GLU A 242 -23.66 -22.02 14.27
C GLU A 242 -22.36 -22.45 14.95
N GLU A 243 -22.37 -23.62 15.65
CA GLU A 243 -21.20 -24.25 16.27
C GLU A 243 -20.30 -24.99 15.27
#